data_e514d317a2edcb66fe660c373c4e601a
#
_entry.id   e514d317a2edcb66fe660c373c4e601a
#
_cell.length_a   1.000
_cell.length_b   1.000
_cell.length_c   1.000
_cell.angle_alpha   90.00
_cell.angle_beta   90.00
_cell.angle_gamma   90.00
#
_symmetry.space_group_name_H-M   'P 1'
#
loop_
_entity.id
_entity.type
_entity.pdbx_description
1 polymer ?
#
loop_
_entity_poly.entity_id
_entity_poly.type
_entity_poly.pdbx_seq_one_letter_code
_entity_poly.pdbx_strand_id
1 'polypeptide(L)' 'MRRMLTAKLQNRSGVLNRFTGVLSRRQVNIESISVGATENPNVSRITIIIDVASHDEVEQIIKQLTSQIDVIRIRDIPDQ' A
#
# COMPACT_ATOMS: atom_id res chain seq x y z
N MET A 1 -11.27 -7.30 -9.17
CA MET A 1 -10.52 -8.44 -8.57
C MET A 1 -9.85 -7.96 -7.29
N ARG A 2 -9.75 -8.85 -6.31
CA ARG A 2 -9.14 -8.54 -5.02
C ARG A 2 -7.64 -8.79 -5.08
N ARG A 3 -6.88 -7.87 -4.50
CA ARG A 3 -5.43 -8.03 -4.39
C ARG A 3 -4.98 -7.59 -3.02
N MET A 4 -4.00 -8.31 -2.49
CA MET A 4 -3.37 -7.95 -1.22
C MET A 4 -2.00 -7.34 -1.52
N LEU A 5 -1.76 -6.16 -0.97
CA LEU A 5 -0.46 -5.52 -1.04
C LEU A 5 0.07 -5.35 0.38
N THR A 6 1.34 -5.66 0.57
CA THR A 6 2.02 -5.37 1.82
C THR A 6 3.19 -4.44 1.53
N ALA A 7 3.41 -3.48 2.41
CA ALA A 7 4.44 -2.47 2.21
C ALA A 7 5.15 -2.16 3.52
N LYS A 8 6.39 -1.73 3.39
CA LYS A 8 7.14 -1.16 4.51
C LYS A 8 7.28 0.33 4.25
N LEU A 9 6.93 1.13 5.24
CA LEU A 9 6.90 2.58 5.17
C LEU A 9 7.76 3.16 6.27
N GLN A 10 8.35 4.33 6.02
CA GLN A 10 8.98 5.11 7.07
C GLN A 10 7.91 5.46 8.12
N ASN A 11 8.21 5.24 9.39
CA ASN A 11 7.26 5.53 10.48
C ASN A 11 7.35 7.00 10.87
N ARG A 12 6.80 7.85 10.02
CA ARG A 12 6.81 9.31 10.21
C ARG A 12 5.41 9.85 10.02
N SER A 13 5.16 11.02 10.62
CA SER A 13 3.88 11.69 10.52
C SER A 13 3.51 11.95 9.06
N GLY A 14 2.26 11.66 8.70
CA GLY A 14 1.72 11.91 7.37
C GLY A 14 2.03 10.86 6.32
N VAL A 15 2.94 9.90 6.60
CA VAL A 15 3.30 8.88 5.61
C VAL A 15 2.11 8.01 5.25
N LEU A 16 1.37 7.56 6.26
CA LEU A 16 0.18 6.74 6.03
C LEU A 16 -0.87 7.48 5.21
N ASN A 17 -1.07 8.76 5.52
CA ASN A 17 -2.04 9.58 4.79
C ASN A 17 -1.63 9.76 3.32
N ARG A 18 -0.35 9.94 3.05
CA ARG A 18 0.13 10.03 1.68
C ARG A 18 -0.04 8.72 0.93
N PHE A 19 0.24 7.60 1.61
CA PHE A 19 0.10 6.27 1.03
C PHE A 19 -1.36 6.00 0.65
N THR A 20 -2.27 6.16 1.62
CA THR A 20 -3.70 5.89 1.37
C THR A 20 -4.32 6.93 0.45
N GLY A 21 -3.79 8.15 0.44
CA GLY A 21 -4.26 9.21 -0.44
C GLY A 21 -4.13 8.87 -1.91
N VAL A 22 -3.10 8.13 -2.31
CA VAL A 22 -2.95 7.67 -3.68
C VAL A 22 -4.13 6.78 -4.07
N LEU A 23 -4.48 5.84 -3.20
CA LEU A 23 -5.59 4.92 -3.46
C LEU A 23 -6.92 5.66 -3.52
N SER A 24 -7.10 6.63 -2.63
CA SER A 24 -8.31 7.44 -2.58
C SER A 24 -8.49 8.26 -3.86
N ARG A 25 -7.41 8.89 -4.34
CA ARG A 25 -7.48 9.70 -5.56
C ARG A 25 -7.77 8.85 -6.80
N ARG A 26 -7.33 7.61 -6.78
CA ARG A 26 -7.63 6.68 -7.87
C ARG A 26 -9.00 6.03 -7.73
N GLN A 27 -9.72 6.34 -6.65
CA GLN A 27 -11.04 5.77 -6.35
C GLN A 27 -11.01 4.25 -6.22
N VAL A 28 -9.89 3.74 -5.70
CA VAL A 28 -9.72 2.31 -5.43
C VAL A 28 -10.48 1.96 -4.16
N ASN A 29 -11.25 0.89 -4.22
CA ASN A 29 -11.96 0.41 -3.04
C ASN A 29 -11.01 -0.36 -2.14
N ILE A 30 -10.82 0.14 -0.91
CA ILE A 30 -10.01 -0.53 0.10
C ILE A 30 -10.95 -1.37 0.96
N GLU A 31 -10.79 -2.69 0.89
CA GLU A 31 -11.62 -3.61 1.67
C GLU A 31 -11.08 -3.80 3.08
N SER A 32 -9.78 -3.72 3.25
CA SER A 32 -9.13 -3.95 4.53
C SER A 32 -7.81 -3.20 4.58
N ILE A 33 -7.49 -2.68 5.76
CA ILE A 33 -6.21 -2.03 6.00
C ILE A 33 -5.75 -2.39 7.42
N SER A 34 -4.49 -2.76 7.53
CA SER A 34 -3.87 -3.09 8.79
C SER A 34 -2.48 -2.47 8.84
N VAL A 35 -2.16 -1.84 9.96
CA VAL A 35 -0.85 -1.19 10.16
C VAL A 35 -0.24 -1.78 11.41
N GLY A 36 1.02 -2.16 11.33
CA GLY A 36 1.72 -2.75 12.45
C GLY A 36 3.16 -2.31 12.55
N ALA A 37 3.73 -2.56 13.72
CA ALA A 37 5.15 -2.31 13.97
C ALA A 37 6.00 -3.39 13.32
N THR A 38 7.26 -3.06 13.08
CA THR A 38 8.28 -4.02 12.64
C THR A 38 9.37 -4.08 13.72
N GLU A 39 10.39 -4.90 13.48
CA GLU A 39 11.56 -4.95 14.36
C GLU A 39 12.28 -3.60 14.45
N ASN A 40 12.18 -2.80 13.38
CA ASN A 40 12.78 -1.48 13.35
C ASN A 40 11.73 -0.45 13.78
N PRO A 41 11.95 0.30 14.88
CA PRO A 41 10.97 1.27 15.35
C PRO A 41 10.71 2.41 14.39
N ASN A 42 11.59 2.61 13.40
CA ASN A 42 11.43 3.66 12.39
C ASN A 42 10.68 3.18 11.14
N VAL A 43 10.22 1.95 11.13
CA VAL A 43 9.56 1.35 9.99
C VAL A 43 8.24 0.72 10.40
N SER A 44 7.19 1.03 9.68
CA SER A 44 5.87 0.41 9.84
C SER A 44 5.58 -0.53 8.69
N ARG A 45 4.77 -1.55 8.97
CA ARG A 45 4.24 -2.43 7.92
C ARG A 45 2.76 -2.12 7.72
N ILE A 46 2.37 -1.98 6.47
CA ILE A 46 0.96 -1.83 6.12
C ILE A 46 0.57 -2.99 5.21
N THR A 47 -0.60 -3.55 5.46
CA THR A 47 -1.18 -4.58 4.61
C THR A 47 -2.55 -4.09 4.19
N ILE A 48 -2.81 -4.06 2.89
CA ILE A 48 -4.10 -3.63 2.36
C ILE A 48 -4.67 -4.69 1.43
N ILE A 49 -5.99 -4.80 1.46
CA ILE A 49 -6.73 -5.59 0.48
C ILE A 49 -7.56 -4.59 -0.30
N ILE A 50 -7.38 -4.59 -1.61
CA ILE A 50 -8.05 -3.66 -2.51
C ILE A 50 -8.84 -4.42 -3.55
N ASP A 51 -9.89 -3.78 -4.06
CA ASP A 51 -10.66 -4.31 -5.18
C ASP A 51 -10.38 -3.42 -6.38
N VAL A 52 -9.85 -4.00 -7.43
CA VAL A 52 -9.42 -3.28 -8.62
C VAL A 52 -10.04 -3.89 -9.87
N ALA A 53 -10.10 -3.10 -10.93
CA ALA A 53 -10.74 -3.53 -12.16
C ALA A 53 -9.89 -4.53 -12.96
N SER A 54 -8.55 -4.38 -12.90
CA SER A 54 -7.66 -5.17 -13.75
C SER A 54 -6.28 -5.31 -13.12
N HIS A 55 -5.51 -6.24 -13.67
CA HIS A 55 -4.12 -6.43 -13.30
C HIS A 55 -3.26 -5.20 -13.63
N ASP A 56 -3.55 -4.56 -14.75
CA ASP A 56 -2.84 -3.34 -15.14
C ASP A 56 -3.02 -2.22 -14.11
N GLU A 57 -4.21 -2.11 -13.54
CA GLU A 57 -4.48 -1.13 -12.49
C GLU A 57 -3.62 -1.39 -11.26
N VAL A 58 -3.47 -2.66 -10.88
CA VAL A 58 -2.60 -3.03 -9.74
C VAL A 58 -1.17 -2.57 -9.99
N GLU A 59 -0.66 -2.83 -11.20
CA GLU A 59 0.71 -2.44 -11.55
C GLU A 59 0.91 -0.94 -11.48
N GLN A 60 -0.06 -0.18 -11.97
CA GLN A 60 0.00 1.28 -11.95
C GLN A 60 -0.04 1.81 -10.51
N ILE A 61 -0.86 1.20 -9.67
CA ILE A 61 -0.95 1.57 -8.26
C ILE A 61 0.39 1.34 -7.57
N ILE A 62 0.96 0.16 -7.75
CA ILE A 62 2.25 -0.20 -7.15
C ILE A 62 3.33 0.78 -7.60
N LYS A 63 3.36 1.09 -8.89
CA LYS A 63 4.34 2.02 -9.45
C LYS A 63 4.22 3.41 -8.82
N GLN A 64 2.98 3.88 -8.68
CA GLN A 64 2.73 5.19 -8.10
C GLN A 64 3.06 5.24 -6.60
N LEU A 65 2.71 4.19 -5.87
CA LEU A 65 3.04 4.10 -4.45
C LEU A 65 4.55 4.01 -4.24
N THR A 66 5.23 3.21 -5.06
CA THR A 66 6.68 3.02 -4.95
C THR A 66 7.44 4.32 -5.24
N SER A 67 6.85 5.24 -5.99
CA SER A 67 7.48 6.52 -6.28
C SER A 67 7.49 7.46 -5.08
N GLN A 68 6.74 7.19 -4.02
CA GLN A 68 6.77 7.99 -2.80
C GLN A 68 8.04 7.72 -2.02
N ILE A 69 8.70 8.78 -1.58
CA ILE A 69 10.01 8.67 -0.93
C ILE A 69 9.96 7.88 0.38
N ASP A 70 8.81 7.91 1.06
CA ASP A 70 8.65 7.23 2.35
C ASP A 70 8.31 5.76 2.22
N VAL A 71 8.07 5.27 1.01
CA VAL A 71 7.76 3.87 0.76
C VAL A 71 9.07 3.13 0.53
N ILE A 72 9.39 2.22 1.44
CA ILE A 72 10.63 1.45 1.38
C ILE A 72 10.50 0.30 0.39
N ARG A 73 9.35 -0.39 0.44
CA ARG A 73 9.15 -1.59 -0.35
C ARG A 73 7.67 -1.92 -0.42
N ILE A 74 7.22 -2.43 -1.57
CA ILE A 74 5.88 -2.96 -1.76
C ILE A 74 5.98 -4.34 -2.36
N ARG A 75 5.13 -5.24 -1.87
CA ARG A 75 4.98 -6.58 -2.43
C ARG A 75 3.52 -6.81 -2.79
N ASP A 76 3.31 -7.32 -3.99
CA ASP A 76 2.01 -7.80 -4.44
C ASP A 76 1.91 -9.27 -4.07
N ILE A 77 0.98 -9.60 -3.18
CA ILE A 77 0.81 -10.96 -2.72
C ILE A 77 -0.38 -11.56 -3.49
N PRO A 78 -0.13 -12.53 -4.35
CA PRO A 78 -1.21 -13.13 -5.12
C PRO A 78 -2.26 -13.74 -4.21
N ASP A 79 -3.53 -13.59 -4.61
CA ASP A 79 -4.64 -14.24 -3.93
C ASP A 79 -4.55 -15.75 -4.22
N GLN A 80 -4.69 -16.53 -3.18
CA GLN A 80 -4.59 -17.98 -3.31
C GLN A 80 -5.96 -18.65 -3.27
#